data_89d10c83670d1b0f0edb2c2db165dd7f
#
_entry.id   89d10c83670d1b0f0edb2c2db165dd7f
#
_cell.length_a   1.000
_cell.length_b   1.000
_cell.length_c   1.000
_cell.angle_alpha   90.00
_cell.angle_beta   90.00
_cell.angle_gamma   90.00
#
_symmetry.space_group_name_H-M   'P 1'
#
loop_
_entity.id
_entity.type
_entity.pdbx_description
1 polymer ?
#
loop_
_entity_poly.entity_id
_entity_poly.type
_entity_poly.pdbx_seq_one_letter_code
_entity_poly.pdbx_strand_id
1 'polypeptide(L)'
;MIKIVPMRGWWFAILFFFSSTINSHEIKPVIVDLIIANGQASIDFKINAEQVLAGVDASKYQDTNDSPQAELYDQYREKNEEELKQEIQQNWDLFQNQITISGLEGSSSLNLVDLMIDQDVNPDYPRDTNLKTEVPLNQNEFTIQFTNELGPVVVRQFEDISKNNMIFSTYLQPGEISAELSIQSEATISQTIVEYIILGIEHIVPKGLDHILFIFGVFFFAAKLKPLLWQVTMFTLAHSLTLILASLKLVFIPASIIEPLIA
;
A
#
# COMPACT_ATOMS: atom_id res chain seq x y z
N MET A 1 -10.53 -61.44 -15.14
CA MET A 1 -10.49 -60.62 -13.89
C MET A 1 -9.94 -59.25 -14.26
N ILE A 2 -10.83 -58.31 -14.54
CA ILE A 2 -10.45 -56.94 -14.94
C ILE A 2 -10.29 -56.14 -13.66
N LYS A 3 -9.04 -55.65 -13.37
CA LYS A 3 -8.77 -54.76 -12.26
C LYS A 3 -9.28 -53.38 -12.60
N ILE A 4 -10.33 -52.92 -11.94
CA ILE A 4 -10.82 -51.55 -11.98
C ILE A 4 -9.86 -50.72 -11.11
N VAL A 5 -9.08 -49.85 -11.79
CA VAL A 5 -8.23 -48.85 -11.13
C VAL A 5 -9.16 -47.76 -10.60
N PRO A 6 -9.10 -47.37 -9.32
CA PRO A 6 -9.98 -46.32 -8.79
C PRO A 6 -9.61 -44.96 -9.37
N MET A 7 -10.52 -44.39 -10.13
CA MET A 7 -10.44 -43.03 -10.74
C MET A 7 -10.55 -41.87 -9.74
N ARG A 8 -9.99 -42.00 -8.51
CA ARG A 8 -10.09 -40.97 -7.46
C ARG A 8 -9.07 -39.84 -7.55
N GLY A 9 -8.06 -39.95 -8.42
CA GLY A 9 -7.01 -38.95 -8.56
C GLY A 9 -7.20 -37.92 -9.69
N TRP A 10 -8.09 -38.17 -10.64
CA TRP A 10 -8.23 -37.33 -11.83
C TRP A 10 -9.09 -36.09 -11.62
N TRP A 11 -9.93 -36.07 -10.59
CA TRP A 11 -10.76 -34.91 -10.26
C TRP A 11 -9.93 -33.77 -9.67
N PHE A 12 -8.83 -34.07 -8.97
CA PHE A 12 -7.90 -33.06 -8.47
C PHE A 12 -7.06 -32.41 -9.58
N ALA A 13 -6.76 -33.12 -10.65
CA ALA A 13 -6.01 -32.59 -11.80
C ALA A 13 -6.86 -31.63 -12.65
N ILE A 14 -8.19 -31.80 -12.68
CA ILE A 14 -9.10 -30.94 -13.46
C ILE A 14 -9.32 -29.57 -12.75
N LEU A 15 -9.31 -29.54 -11.42
CA LEU A 15 -9.43 -28.29 -10.67
C LEU A 15 -8.20 -27.36 -10.84
N PHE A 16 -7.03 -27.91 -11.16
CA PHE A 16 -5.81 -27.13 -11.36
C PHE A 16 -5.75 -26.41 -12.73
N PHE A 17 -6.60 -26.76 -13.70
CA PHE A 17 -6.58 -26.15 -15.04
C PHE A 17 -7.55 -24.97 -15.20
N PHE A 18 -8.33 -24.62 -14.19
CA PHE A 18 -9.22 -23.45 -14.22
C PHE A 18 -8.67 -22.24 -13.43
N SER A 19 -7.36 -22.19 -13.17
CA SER A 19 -6.74 -20.94 -12.72
C SER A 19 -6.74 -19.98 -13.91
N SER A 20 -7.80 -19.20 -14.08
CA SER A 20 -7.73 -17.97 -14.87
C SER A 20 -6.61 -17.15 -14.26
N THR A 21 -5.66 -16.70 -15.08
CA THR A 21 -4.69 -15.66 -14.70
C THR A 21 -5.50 -14.41 -14.40
N ILE A 22 -5.86 -14.22 -13.14
CA ILE A 22 -6.42 -12.97 -12.66
C ILE A 22 -5.21 -12.06 -12.53
N ASN A 23 -5.07 -11.10 -13.44
CA ASN A 23 -4.14 -10.00 -13.28
C ASN A 23 -4.65 -9.19 -12.10
N SER A 24 -3.97 -9.27 -10.97
CA SER A 24 -4.31 -8.52 -9.77
C SER A 24 -3.63 -7.16 -9.83
N HIS A 25 -4.42 -6.11 -9.98
CA HIS A 25 -3.96 -4.71 -9.86
C HIS A 25 -4.21 -4.21 -8.44
N GLU A 26 -3.59 -4.89 -7.47
CA GLU A 26 -3.74 -4.57 -6.06
C GLU A 26 -3.39 -3.10 -5.78
N ILE A 27 -4.32 -2.40 -5.11
CA ILE A 27 -4.14 -1.01 -4.71
C ILE A 27 -3.20 -0.95 -3.51
N LYS A 28 -2.03 -0.31 -3.70
CA LYS A 28 -1.03 -0.12 -2.67
C LYS A 28 -1.28 1.17 -1.88
N PRO A 29 -0.88 1.22 -0.59
CA PRO A 29 -0.87 2.48 0.15
C PRO A 29 0.01 3.52 -0.56
N VAL A 30 -0.45 4.77 -0.56
CA VAL A 30 0.36 5.91 -1.01
C VAL A 30 1.47 6.15 0.02
N ILE A 31 2.68 6.40 -0.45
CA ILE A 31 3.80 6.76 0.42
C ILE A 31 4.07 8.25 0.26
N VAL A 32 4.15 8.95 1.39
CA VAL A 32 4.41 10.38 1.44
C VAL A 32 5.64 10.64 2.29
N ASP A 33 6.70 11.11 1.66
CA ASP A 33 7.93 11.52 2.31
C ASP A 33 7.92 13.03 2.54
N LEU A 34 8.05 13.44 3.78
CA LEU A 34 8.01 14.82 4.21
C LEU A 34 9.39 15.26 4.72
N ILE A 35 9.84 16.41 4.23
CA ILE A 35 11.04 17.09 4.72
C ILE A 35 10.69 18.54 5.00
N ILE A 36 10.94 19.00 6.23
CA ILE A 36 10.64 20.37 6.63
C ILE A 36 11.96 21.11 6.83
N ALA A 37 12.21 22.12 6.01
CA ALA A 37 13.43 22.93 6.11
C ALA A 37 13.18 24.37 5.61
N ASN A 38 13.83 25.33 6.24
CA ASN A 38 13.87 26.72 5.79
C ASN A 38 12.49 27.36 5.56
N GLY A 39 11.48 27.00 6.34
CA GLY A 39 10.11 27.52 6.19
C GLY A 39 9.36 26.94 4.99
N GLN A 40 9.80 25.80 4.48
CA GLN A 40 9.12 25.04 3.42
C GLN A 40 8.98 23.58 3.82
N ALA A 41 7.91 22.94 3.36
CA ALA A 41 7.78 21.49 3.35
C ALA A 41 7.96 20.98 1.91
N SER A 42 8.93 20.07 1.73
CA SER A 42 9.01 19.23 0.53
C SER A 42 8.19 17.98 0.82
N ILE A 43 7.22 17.69 -0.03
CA ILE A 43 6.31 16.56 0.09
C ILE A 43 6.43 15.71 -1.17
N ASP A 44 7.07 14.57 -1.04
CA ASP A 44 7.30 13.65 -2.14
C ASP A 44 6.27 12.50 -2.05
N PHE A 45 5.45 12.37 -3.07
CA PHE A 45 4.45 11.29 -3.15
C PHE A 45 4.95 10.17 -4.03
N LYS A 46 4.77 8.94 -3.57
CA LYS A 46 4.82 7.75 -4.40
C LYS A 46 3.42 7.18 -4.49
N ILE A 47 2.81 7.31 -5.65
CA ILE A 47 1.37 7.10 -5.89
C ILE A 47 1.14 6.36 -7.21
N ASN A 48 0.02 5.66 -7.32
CA ASN A 48 -0.51 5.23 -8.60
C ASN A 48 -1.31 6.39 -9.23
N ALA A 49 -0.70 7.11 -10.16
CA ALA A 49 -1.33 8.28 -10.77
C ALA A 49 -2.52 7.92 -11.64
N GLU A 50 -2.50 6.77 -12.30
CA GLU A 50 -3.60 6.27 -13.12
C GLU A 50 -4.86 6.02 -12.29
N GLN A 51 -4.69 5.57 -11.04
CA GLN A 51 -5.79 5.40 -10.10
C GLN A 51 -6.48 6.73 -9.79
N VAL A 52 -5.70 7.80 -9.53
CA VAL A 52 -6.23 9.13 -9.25
C VAL A 52 -6.92 9.71 -10.49
N LEU A 53 -6.29 9.61 -11.67
CA LEU A 53 -6.84 10.11 -12.94
C LEU A 53 -8.13 9.39 -13.32
N ALA A 54 -8.21 8.09 -13.09
CA ALA A 54 -9.41 7.29 -13.35
C ALA A 54 -10.52 7.52 -12.31
N GLY A 55 -10.21 8.09 -11.15
CA GLY A 55 -11.15 8.26 -10.04
C GLY A 55 -11.52 6.95 -9.36
N VAL A 56 -10.59 6.01 -9.26
CA VAL A 56 -10.78 4.76 -8.52
C VAL A 56 -10.75 5.03 -7.03
N ASP A 57 -11.80 4.66 -6.32
CA ASP A 57 -11.92 4.83 -4.87
C ASP A 57 -11.21 3.69 -4.13
N ALA A 58 -9.98 3.94 -3.69
CA ALA A 58 -9.16 2.97 -2.98
C ALA A 58 -9.64 2.64 -1.55
N SER A 59 -10.63 3.36 -1.04
CA SER A 59 -11.27 3.00 0.24
C SER A 59 -12.28 1.87 0.09
N LYS A 60 -12.79 1.65 -1.14
CA LYS A 60 -13.83 0.66 -1.43
C LYS A 60 -13.33 -0.58 -2.14
N TYR A 61 -12.29 -0.43 -2.96
CA TYR A 61 -11.76 -1.50 -3.79
C TYR A 61 -10.33 -1.83 -3.38
N GLN A 62 -9.99 -3.11 -3.30
CA GLN A 62 -8.62 -3.58 -3.06
C GLN A 62 -7.87 -3.82 -4.37
N ASP A 63 -8.61 -4.03 -5.45
CA ASP A 63 -8.10 -4.22 -6.80
C ASP A 63 -8.80 -3.23 -7.75
N THR A 64 -8.05 -2.60 -8.66
CA THR A 64 -8.61 -1.66 -9.61
C THR A 64 -9.58 -2.31 -10.59
N ASN A 65 -9.42 -3.61 -10.87
CA ASN A 65 -10.32 -4.38 -11.73
C ASN A 65 -11.74 -4.52 -11.17
N ASP A 66 -11.89 -4.46 -9.84
CA ASP A 66 -13.20 -4.53 -9.18
C ASP A 66 -13.94 -3.20 -9.19
N SER A 67 -13.28 -2.13 -9.59
CA SER A 67 -13.84 -0.79 -9.66
C SER A 67 -14.68 -0.58 -10.93
N PRO A 68 -15.79 0.18 -10.86
CA PRO A 68 -16.51 0.65 -12.05
C PRO A 68 -15.63 1.45 -13.03
N GLN A 69 -14.50 1.97 -12.58
CA GLN A 69 -13.53 2.73 -13.35
C GLN A 69 -12.40 1.88 -13.95
N ALA A 70 -12.47 0.54 -13.86
CA ALA A 70 -11.41 -0.36 -14.34
C ALA A 70 -11.03 -0.10 -15.81
N GLU A 71 -11.99 0.04 -16.72
CA GLU A 71 -11.73 0.31 -18.12
C GLU A 71 -10.99 1.64 -18.34
N LEU A 72 -11.34 2.69 -17.59
CA LEU A 72 -10.67 3.99 -17.67
C LEU A 72 -9.25 3.92 -17.07
N TYR A 73 -9.09 3.17 -15.98
CA TYR A 73 -7.78 2.89 -15.39
C TYR A 73 -6.86 2.22 -16.40
N ASP A 74 -7.33 1.18 -17.11
CA ASP A 74 -6.55 0.47 -18.12
C ASP A 74 -6.15 1.40 -19.29
N GLN A 75 -7.03 2.30 -19.72
CA GLN A 75 -6.70 3.30 -20.73
C GLN A 75 -5.56 4.23 -20.30
N TYR A 76 -5.49 4.63 -19.01
CA TYR A 76 -4.35 5.38 -18.49
C TYR A 76 -3.08 4.52 -18.36
N ARG A 77 -3.23 3.22 -18.07
CA ARG A 77 -2.11 2.27 -18.02
C ARG A 77 -1.44 2.05 -19.36
N GLU A 78 -2.19 2.12 -20.47
CA GLU A 78 -1.66 1.99 -21.83
C GLU A 78 -0.85 3.21 -22.29
N LYS A 79 -1.00 4.36 -21.63
CA LYS A 79 -0.26 5.59 -21.97
C LYS A 79 1.24 5.43 -21.68
N ASN A 80 2.06 5.96 -22.58
CA ASN A 80 3.49 6.08 -22.34
C ASN A 80 3.80 7.15 -21.29
N GLU A 81 5.06 7.23 -20.87
CA GLU A 81 5.51 8.17 -19.82
C GLU A 81 5.16 9.62 -20.14
N GLU A 82 5.43 10.08 -21.35
CA GLU A 82 5.20 11.48 -21.76
C GLU A 82 3.71 11.82 -21.81
N GLU A 83 2.90 10.91 -22.32
CA GLU A 83 1.43 11.08 -22.36
C GLU A 83 0.85 11.13 -20.94
N LEU A 84 1.32 10.24 -20.05
CA LEU A 84 0.84 10.23 -18.66
C LEU A 84 1.29 11.47 -17.90
N LYS A 85 2.51 11.96 -18.11
CA LYS A 85 2.98 13.23 -17.54
C LYS A 85 2.10 14.40 -17.95
N GLN A 86 1.72 14.45 -19.23
CA GLN A 86 0.82 15.49 -19.73
C GLN A 86 -0.57 15.41 -19.06
N GLU A 87 -1.12 14.19 -18.91
CA GLU A 87 -2.41 14.01 -18.23
C GLU A 87 -2.35 14.47 -16.77
N ILE A 88 -1.28 14.11 -16.04
CA ILE A 88 -1.11 14.55 -14.65
C ILE A 88 -1.02 16.06 -14.55
N GLN A 89 -0.24 16.71 -15.44
CA GLN A 89 -0.10 18.17 -15.45
C GLN A 89 -1.40 18.89 -15.80
N GLN A 90 -2.15 18.39 -16.77
CA GLN A 90 -3.44 18.97 -17.18
C GLN A 90 -4.52 18.81 -16.12
N ASN A 91 -4.45 17.73 -15.33
CA ASN A 91 -5.41 17.39 -14.29
C ASN A 91 -4.81 17.56 -12.89
N TRP A 92 -3.84 18.46 -12.70
CA TRP A 92 -3.13 18.63 -11.43
C TRP A 92 -4.08 18.91 -10.25
N ASP A 93 -5.19 19.60 -10.49
CA ASP A 93 -6.21 19.88 -9.49
C ASP A 93 -6.79 18.61 -8.85
N LEU A 94 -6.87 17.49 -9.59
CA LEU A 94 -7.32 16.21 -9.03
C LEU A 94 -6.36 15.71 -7.95
N PHE A 95 -5.06 15.91 -8.12
CA PHE A 95 -4.04 15.52 -7.15
C PHE A 95 -4.00 16.48 -5.96
N GLN A 96 -4.10 17.78 -6.20
CA GLN A 96 -4.17 18.78 -5.14
C GLN A 96 -5.38 18.57 -4.22
N ASN A 97 -6.52 18.22 -4.78
CA ASN A 97 -7.74 17.97 -4.04
C ASN A 97 -7.71 16.69 -3.19
N GLN A 98 -6.71 15.80 -3.39
CA GLN A 98 -6.54 14.62 -2.54
C GLN A 98 -5.94 14.95 -1.17
N ILE A 99 -5.44 16.17 -0.98
CA ILE A 99 -4.72 16.57 0.22
C ILE A 99 -5.30 17.86 0.79
N THR A 100 -5.43 17.88 2.11
CA THR A 100 -5.71 19.08 2.89
C THR A 100 -4.60 19.27 3.92
N ILE A 101 -3.94 20.43 3.90
CA ILE A 101 -2.94 20.82 4.89
C ILE A 101 -3.57 21.89 5.78
N SER A 102 -3.73 21.60 7.06
CA SER A 102 -4.36 22.49 8.03
C SER A 102 -3.31 23.05 9.01
N GLY A 103 -3.51 24.27 9.49
CA GLY A 103 -2.57 24.95 10.37
C GLY A 103 -1.68 25.98 9.62
N LEU A 104 -1.85 26.13 8.30
CA LEU A 104 -1.16 27.14 7.50
C LEU A 104 -2.10 28.32 7.24
N GLU A 105 -1.56 29.55 7.32
CA GLU A 105 -2.32 30.75 6.93
C GLU A 105 -2.42 30.82 5.39
N GLY A 106 -3.62 30.75 4.87
CA GLY A 106 -3.92 30.82 3.42
C GLY A 106 -4.17 29.44 2.78
N SER A 107 -4.61 29.43 1.53
CA SER A 107 -4.75 28.21 0.74
C SER A 107 -3.36 27.73 0.31
N SER A 108 -2.85 26.70 0.99
CA SER A 108 -1.57 26.10 0.63
C SER A 108 -1.77 25.21 -0.59
N SER A 109 -1.49 25.74 -1.78
CA SER A 109 -1.44 24.95 -2.99
C SER A 109 -0.12 24.18 -3.07
N LEU A 110 -0.20 22.92 -3.46
CA LEU A 110 0.98 22.12 -3.75
C LEU A 110 1.62 22.59 -5.06
N ASN A 111 2.86 23.04 -5.00
CA ASN A 111 3.62 23.39 -6.20
C ASN A 111 4.35 22.14 -6.69
N LEU A 112 3.98 21.61 -7.85
CA LEU A 112 4.67 20.48 -8.47
C LEU A 112 6.04 20.94 -8.97
N VAL A 113 7.11 20.34 -8.42
CA VAL A 113 8.51 20.64 -8.75
C VAL A 113 9.07 19.64 -9.74
N ASP A 114 8.75 18.36 -9.55
CA ASP A 114 9.26 17.27 -10.38
C ASP A 114 8.25 16.13 -10.48
N LEU A 115 8.31 15.39 -11.58
CA LEU A 115 7.41 14.31 -11.91
C LEU A 115 8.19 13.19 -12.60
N MET A 116 8.32 12.06 -11.94
CA MET A 116 8.97 10.86 -12.48
C MET A 116 8.00 9.68 -12.46
N ILE A 117 7.98 8.94 -13.56
CA ILE A 117 7.14 7.75 -13.73
C ILE A 117 8.05 6.55 -13.93
N ASP A 118 7.81 5.47 -13.20
CA ASP A 118 8.59 4.23 -13.34
C ASP A 118 8.39 3.65 -14.75
N GLN A 119 9.52 3.41 -15.45
CA GLN A 119 9.52 2.91 -16.83
C GLN A 119 9.51 1.38 -16.92
N ASP A 120 10.02 0.71 -15.89
CA ASP A 120 10.21 -0.75 -15.90
C ASP A 120 8.96 -1.44 -15.34
N VAL A 121 7.91 -1.47 -16.16
CA VAL A 121 6.59 -1.88 -15.69
C VAL A 121 6.16 -3.18 -16.33
N ASN A 122 6.12 -4.22 -15.53
CA ASN A 122 5.28 -5.36 -15.83
C ASN A 122 3.81 -4.88 -15.85
N PRO A 123 3.07 -5.07 -16.95
CA PRO A 123 1.65 -4.65 -17.04
C PRO A 123 0.77 -5.18 -15.91
N ASP A 124 1.13 -6.30 -15.30
CA ASP A 124 0.39 -6.94 -14.20
C ASP A 124 0.50 -6.18 -12.85
N TYR A 125 1.29 -5.09 -12.80
CA TYR A 125 1.49 -4.32 -11.56
C TYR A 125 1.19 -2.84 -11.73
N PRO A 126 0.65 -2.20 -10.67
CA PRO A 126 0.49 -0.76 -10.66
C PRO A 126 1.84 -0.05 -10.89
N ARG A 127 1.85 0.93 -11.76
CA ARG A 127 3.00 1.77 -12.03
C ARG A 127 3.16 2.81 -10.93
N ASP A 128 4.35 2.92 -10.37
CA ASP A 128 4.65 3.94 -9.37
C ASP A 128 4.96 5.28 -10.07
N THR A 129 4.30 6.33 -9.62
CA THR A 129 4.56 7.71 -10.02
C THR A 129 5.10 8.47 -8.81
N ASN A 130 6.24 9.12 -8.96
CA ASN A 130 6.85 9.95 -7.94
C ASN A 130 6.58 11.42 -8.27
N LEU A 131 5.80 12.09 -7.42
CA LEU A 131 5.47 13.51 -7.49
C LEU A 131 6.26 14.23 -6.41
N LYS A 132 7.12 15.16 -6.79
CA LYS A 132 7.80 16.03 -5.85
C LYS A 132 7.11 17.37 -5.80
N THR A 133 6.67 17.77 -4.60
CA THR A 133 5.95 19.02 -4.39
C THR A 133 6.57 19.86 -3.28
N GLU A 134 6.31 21.14 -3.30
CA GLU A 134 6.72 22.07 -2.27
C GLU A 134 5.55 22.93 -1.80
N VAL A 135 5.51 23.18 -0.48
CA VAL A 135 4.49 24.02 0.16
C VAL A 135 5.21 25.00 1.10
N PRO A 136 4.95 26.32 0.99
CA PRO A 136 5.48 27.27 1.97
C PRO A 136 4.81 27.06 3.33
N LEU A 137 5.61 26.98 4.39
CA LEU A 137 5.15 26.87 5.76
C LEU A 137 5.21 28.22 6.45
N ASN A 138 4.07 28.72 6.91
CA ASN A 138 3.96 29.96 7.67
C ASN A 138 3.92 29.69 9.20
N GLN A 139 3.77 28.44 9.59
CA GLN A 139 3.72 27.98 10.99
C GLN A 139 4.64 26.78 11.20
N ASN A 140 5.02 26.55 12.46
CA ASN A 140 5.93 25.46 12.81
C ASN A 140 5.21 24.10 12.95
N GLU A 141 3.88 24.11 13.08
CA GLU A 141 3.04 22.94 13.30
C GLU A 141 1.88 22.94 12.32
N PHE A 142 1.61 21.79 11.70
CA PHE A 142 0.53 21.60 10.76
C PHE A 142 0.07 20.13 10.76
N THR A 143 -1.12 19.87 10.23
CA THR A 143 -1.64 18.52 10.03
C THR A 143 -1.90 18.28 8.55
N ILE A 144 -1.82 17.01 8.13
CA ILE A 144 -2.14 16.58 6.77
C ILE A 144 -3.31 15.60 6.84
N GLN A 145 -4.27 15.79 5.96
CA GLN A 145 -5.38 14.87 5.75
C GLN A 145 -5.47 14.51 4.28
N PHE A 146 -5.70 13.25 3.99
CA PHE A 146 -5.95 12.77 2.63
C PHE A 146 -7.42 12.42 2.47
N THR A 147 -7.93 12.49 1.23
CA THR A 147 -9.31 12.06 0.97
C THR A 147 -9.46 10.57 1.17
N ASN A 148 -10.71 10.12 1.40
CA ASN A 148 -11.00 8.69 1.53
C ASN A 148 -10.63 7.92 0.25
N GLU A 149 -10.90 8.52 -0.90
CA GLU A 149 -10.73 7.92 -2.22
C GLU A 149 -9.28 7.58 -2.54
N LEU A 150 -8.32 8.30 -1.92
CA LEU A 150 -6.90 8.02 -2.09
C LEU A 150 -6.50 6.67 -1.46
N GLY A 151 -7.28 6.21 -0.47
CA GLY A 151 -6.99 5.00 0.30
C GLY A 151 -6.04 5.26 1.47
N PRO A 152 -5.38 4.21 1.97
CA PRO A 152 -4.44 4.34 3.08
C PRO A 152 -3.15 5.04 2.66
N VAL A 153 -2.56 5.81 3.58
CA VAL A 153 -1.36 6.60 3.33
C VAL A 153 -0.32 6.35 4.41
N VAL A 154 0.92 6.12 4.01
CA VAL A 154 2.08 6.08 4.91
C VAL A 154 2.79 7.43 4.83
N VAL A 155 2.79 8.19 5.90
CA VAL A 155 3.53 9.45 6.01
C VAL A 155 4.85 9.17 6.74
N ARG A 156 5.96 9.58 6.13
CA ARG A 156 7.30 9.47 6.71
C ARG A 156 7.95 10.85 6.72
N GLN A 157 8.43 11.28 7.86
CA GLN A 157 9.17 12.53 7.98
C GLN A 157 10.67 12.25 8.12
N PHE A 158 11.47 12.95 7.36
CA PHE A 158 12.93 12.84 7.36
C PHE A 158 13.57 14.14 7.82
N GLU A 159 14.74 14.02 8.43
CA GLU A 159 15.52 15.16 8.90
C GLU A 159 16.05 16.00 7.73
N ASP A 160 16.47 15.33 6.65
CA ASP A 160 17.06 15.99 5.49
C ASP A 160 16.72 15.28 4.17
N ILE A 161 17.15 15.91 3.06
CA ILE A 161 16.91 15.44 1.69
C ILE A 161 17.58 14.08 1.41
N SER A 162 18.60 13.68 2.16
CA SER A 162 19.27 12.40 1.96
C SER A 162 18.40 11.23 2.37
N LYS A 163 17.33 11.48 3.13
CA LYS A 163 16.38 10.49 3.66
C LYS A 163 17.05 9.34 4.44
N ASN A 164 18.23 9.62 5.01
CA ASN A 164 18.96 8.62 5.80
C ASN A 164 18.45 8.52 7.24
N ASN A 165 17.90 9.63 7.78
CA ASN A 165 17.37 9.68 9.13
C ASN A 165 15.87 9.98 9.10
N MET A 166 15.07 8.94 9.34
CA MET A 166 13.62 9.06 9.49
C MET A 166 13.30 9.38 10.93
N ILE A 167 12.69 10.55 11.17
CA ILE A 167 12.35 11.04 12.51
C ILE A 167 10.94 10.70 12.94
N PHE A 168 10.03 10.45 11.98
CA PHE A 168 8.64 10.12 12.25
C PHE A 168 8.08 9.25 11.12
N SER A 169 7.17 8.32 11.46
CA SER A 169 6.39 7.58 10.47
C SER A 169 5.03 7.23 11.08
N THR A 170 3.99 7.40 10.29
CA THR A 170 2.62 7.00 10.67
C THR A 170 1.87 6.42 9.50
N TYR A 171 0.91 5.54 9.80
CA TYR A 171 -0.01 4.97 8.84
C TYR A 171 -1.40 5.58 9.07
N LEU A 172 -1.91 6.28 8.07
CA LEU A 172 -3.22 6.92 8.10
C LEU A 172 -4.24 6.05 7.37
N GLN A 173 -5.35 5.79 8.03
CA GLN A 173 -6.52 5.20 7.39
C GLN A 173 -7.13 6.20 6.38
N PRO A 174 -7.95 5.72 5.41
CA PRO A 174 -8.63 6.62 4.48
C PRO A 174 -9.39 7.73 5.22
N GLY A 175 -9.09 8.99 4.89
CA GLY A 175 -9.69 10.19 5.50
C GLY A 175 -9.18 10.57 6.89
N GLU A 176 -8.25 9.85 7.45
CA GLU A 176 -7.68 10.15 8.78
C GLU A 176 -6.77 11.38 8.73
N ILE A 177 -6.81 12.18 9.79
CA ILE A 177 -5.94 13.36 9.96
C ILE A 177 -4.66 12.91 10.67
N SER A 178 -3.51 13.34 10.17
CA SER A 178 -2.23 13.07 10.84
C SER A 178 -2.17 13.69 12.23
N ALA A 179 -1.29 13.17 13.09
CA ALA A 179 -0.82 13.95 14.24
C ALA A 179 -0.18 15.27 13.78
N GLU A 180 0.01 16.18 14.71
CA GLU A 180 0.72 17.44 14.43
C GLU A 180 2.15 17.14 13.97
N LEU A 181 2.48 17.65 12.78
CA LEU A 181 3.79 17.54 12.16
C LEU A 181 4.55 18.84 12.39
N SER A 182 5.80 18.76 12.84
CA SER A 182 6.63 19.94 13.09
C SER A 182 8.09 19.66 12.76
N ILE A 183 8.90 20.72 12.67
CA ILE A 183 10.36 20.61 12.49
C ILE A 183 11.02 19.83 13.64
N GLN A 184 10.39 19.77 14.81
CA GLN A 184 10.90 19.12 16.02
C GLN A 184 10.17 17.82 16.38
N SER A 185 9.39 17.25 15.46
CA SER A 185 8.68 15.97 15.69
C SER A 185 9.67 14.83 15.80
N GLU A 186 10.17 14.56 17.01
CA GLU A 186 10.84 13.31 17.33
C GLU A 186 9.78 12.33 17.85
N ALA A 187 9.38 11.37 17.03
CA ALA A 187 8.58 10.27 17.54
C ALA A 187 9.40 9.50 18.57
N THR A 188 8.90 9.45 19.79
CA THR A 188 9.53 8.63 20.82
C THR A 188 9.43 7.16 20.38
N ILE A 189 10.52 6.39 20.50
CA ILE A 189 10.54 4.94 20.15
C ILE A 189 9.32 4.21 20.74
N SER A 190 8.89 4.59 21.96
CA SER A 190 7.71 4.01 22.61
C SER A 190 6.41 4.28 21.85
N GLN A 191 6.23 5.47 21.26
CA GLN A 191 5.05 5.80 20.46
C GLN A 191 5.01 4.97 19.17
N THR A 192 6.14 4.90 18.48
CA THR A 192 6.29 4.07 17.29
C THR A 192 5.98 2.59 17.57
N ILE A 193 6.50 2.04 18.67
CA ILE A 193 6.21 0.65 19.07
C ILE A 193 4.71 0.44 19.32
N VAL A 194 4.05 1.34 20.04
CA VAL A 194 2.61 1.24 20.33
C VAL A 194 1.80 1.30 19.04
N GLU A 195 2.14 2.20 18.13
CA GLU A 195 1.49 2.33 16.83
C GLU A 195 1.61 1.05 15.99
N TYR A 196 2.81 0.48 15.87
CA TYR A 196 3.00 -0.79 15.17
C TYR A 196 2.28 -1.98 15.83
N ILE A 197 2.14 -1.98 17.15
CA ILE A 197 1.34 -3.00 17.87
C ILE A 197 -0.14 -2.87 17.48
N ILE A 198 -0.68 -1.65 17.47
CA ILE A 198 -2.08 -1.38 17.08
C ILE A 198 -2.31 -1.80 15.64
N LEU A 199 -1.45 -1.37 14.71
CA LEU A 199 -1.50 -1.78 13.30
C LEU A 199 -1.48 -3.30 13.14
N GLY A 200 -0.61 -3.99 13.89
CA GLY A 200 -0.56 -5.46 13.88
C GLY A 200 -1.86 -6.11 14.38
N ILE A 201 -2.50 -5.54 15.40
CA ILE A 201 -3.79 -6.02 15.88
C ILE A 201 -4.88 -5.79 14.83
N GLU A 202 -4.95 -4.61 14.23
CA GLU A 202 -5.92 -4.27 13.19
C GLU A 202 -5.75 -5.11 11.92
N HIS A 203 -4.51 -5.45 11.57
CA HIS A 203 -4.21 -6.35 10.47
C HIS A 203 -4.84 -7.74 10.68
N ILE A 204 -4.92 -8.20 11.93
CA ILE A 204 -5.49 -9.51 12.28
C ILE A 204 -6.99 -9.40 12.55
N VAL A 205 -7.44 -8.34 13.27
CA VAL A 205 -8.83 -8.16 13.70
C VAL A 205 -9.27 -6.72 13.42
N PRO A 206 -10.21 -6.48 12.49
CA PRO A 206 -11.07 -7.43 11.78
C PRO A 206 -10.56 -7.86 10.40
N LYS A 207 -9.45 -7.28 9.89
CA LYS A 207 -9.05 -7.38 8.47
C LYS A 207 -8.51 -8.76 8.07
N GLY A 208 -7.88 -9.50 8.98
CA GLY A 208 -7.21 -10.79 8.72
C GLY A 208 -8.06 -11.99 9.16
N LEU A 209 -9.30 -12.12 8.71
CA LEU A 209 -10.16 -13.27 9.03
C LEU A 209 -9.54 -14.60 8.59
N ASP A 210 -8.79 -14.64 7.52
CA ASP A 210 -8.00 -15.76 7.02
C ASP A 210 -6.97 -16.25 8.04
N HIS A 211 -6.25 -15.34 8.70
CA HIS A 211 -5.32 -15.66 9.80
C HIS A 211 -6.04 -16.31 10.98
N ILE A 212 -7.21 -15.78 11.34
CA ILE A 212 -8.03 -16.32 12.42
C ILE A 212 -8.53 -17.71 12.05
N LEU A 213 -9.08 -17.89 10.83
CA LEU A 213 -9.56 -19.18 10.34
C LEU A 213 -8.42 -20.20 10.23
N PHE A 214 -7.24 -19.78 9.79
CA PHE A 214 -6.05 -20.64 9.75
C PHE A 214 -5.69 -21.15 11.15
N ILE A 215 -5.63 -20.26 12.15
CA ILE A 215 -5.32 -20.64 13.54
C ILE A 215 -6.39 -21.58 14.09
N PHE A 216 -7.68 -21.32 13.84
CA PHE A 216 -8.75 -22.24 14.21
C PHE A 216 -8.63 -23.59 13.51
N GLY A 217 -8.33 -23.62 12.23
CA GLY A 217 -8.09 -24.86 11.49
C GLY A 217 -6.97 -25.69 12.12
N VAL A 218 -5.84 -25.07 12.39
CA VAL A 218 -4.68 -25.75 13.04
C VAL A 218 -5.05 -26.18 14.46
N PHE A 219 -5.80 -25.38 15.22
CA PHE A 219 -6.25 -25.72 16.57
C PHE A 219 -7.14 -26.97 16.60
N PHE A 220 -8.09 -27.08 15.68
CA PHE A 220 -8.96 -28.27 15.63
C PHE A 220 -8.23 -29.55 15.18
N PHE A 221 -7.15 -29.41 14.43
CA PHE A 221 -6.30 -30.54 14.05
C PHE A 221 -5.24 -30.90 15.09
N ALA A 222 -4.90 -29.98 15.98
CA ALA A 222 -3.85 -30.19 16.97
C ALA A 222 -4.40 -30.89 18.22
N ALA A 223 -4.01 -32.14 18.44
CA ALA A 223 -4.35 -32.91 19.66
C ALA A 223 -3.68 -32.34 20.94
N LYS A 224 -2.68 -31.48 20.82
CA LYS A 224 -1.89 -30.92 21.93
C LYS A 224 -1.49 -29.48 21.68
N LEU A 225 -1.48 -28.66 22.72
CA LEU A 225 -1.14 -27.23 22.64
C LEU A 225 0.33 -26.97 22.24
N LYS A 226 1.27 -27.80 22.68
CA LYS A 226 2.68 -27.57 22.40
C LYS A 226 3.06 -27.64 20.91
N PRO A 227 2.60 -28.63 20.11
CA PRO A 227 2.77 -28.61 18.66
C PRO A 227 2.07 -27.42 18.00
N LEU A 228 0.89 -27.03 18.47
CA LEU A 228 0.16 -25.87 17.95
C LEU A 228 0.98 -24.59 18.10
N LEU A 229 1.47 -24.31 19.31
CA LEU A 229 2.30 -23.12 19.56
C LEU A 229 3.55 -23.11 18.67
N TRP A 230 4.18 -24.27 18.49
CA TRP A 230 5.35 -24.39 17.62
C TRP A 230 5.01 -24.09 16.15
N GLN A 231 3.90 -24.63 15.65
CA GLN A 231 3.44 -24.38 14.27
C GLN A 231 3.12 -22.90 14.04
N VAL A 232 2.36 -22.26 14.95
CA VAL A 232 2.03 -20.84 14.86
C VAL A 232 3.30 -19.97 14.89
N THR A 233 4.24 -20.27 15.80
CA THR A 233 5.50 -19.55 15.90
C THR A 233 6.32 -19.65 14.62
N MET A 234 6.46 -20.87 14.06
CA MET A 234 7.22 -21.09 12.83
C MET A 234 6.56 -20.44 11.63
N PHE A 235 5.22 -20.45 11.56
CA PHE A 235 4.46 -19.72 10.52
C PHE A 235 4.72 -18.21 10.60
N THR A 236 4.61 -17.63 11.80
CA THR A 236 4.85 -16.19 12.00
C THR A 236 6.28 -15.80 11.64
N LEU A 237 7.29 -16.58 12.04
CA LEU A 237 8.68 -16.32 11.69
C LEU A 237 8.90 -16.39 10.17
N ALA A 238 8.37 -17.42 9.50
CA ALA A 238 8.49 -17.57 8.05
C ALA A 238 7.80 -16.41 7.32
N HIS A 239 6.60 -16.05 7.74
CA HIS A 239 5.83 -14.92 7.17
C HIS A 239 6.58 -13.59 7.36
N SER A 240 7.09 -13.30 8.57
CA SER A 240 7.88 -12.09 8.83
C SER A 240 9.14 -12.04 7.97
N LEU A 241 9.83 -13.17 7.81
CA LEU A 241 11.02 -13.23 6.96
C LEU A 241 10.68 -12.97 5.49
N THR A 242 9.61 -13.55 4.96
CA THR A 242 9.20 -13.32 3.58
C THR A 242 8.77 -11.87 3.34
N LEU A 243 8.06 -11.25 4.30
CA LEU A 243 7.71 -9.83 4.23
C LEU A 243 8.96 -8.92 4.21
N ILE A 244 9.97 -9.21 5.04
CA ILE A 244 11.24 -8.46 5.03
C ILE A 244 11.92 -8.60 3.68
N LEU A 245 12.03 -9.82 3.15
CA LEU A 245 12.66 -10.06 1.85
C LEU A 245 11.90 -9.37 0.69
N ALA A 246 10.57 -9.36 0.75
CA ALA A 246 9.73 -8.67 -0.23
C ALA A 246 9.88 -7.14 -0.12
N SER A 247 9.87 -6.58 1.10
CA SER A 247 10.04 -5.14 1.33
C SER A 247 11.40 -4.62 0.88
N LEU A 248 12.44 -5.45 1.02
CA LEU A 248 13.79 -5.17 0.51
C LEU A 248 13.93 -5.41 -1.00
N LYS A 249 12.85 -5.82 -1.70
CA LYS A 249 12.84 -6.18 -3.13
C LYS A 249 13.84 -7.29 -3.49
N LEU A 250 14.26 -8.13 -2.52
CA LEU A 250 15.19 -9.25 -2.74
C LEU A 250 14.47 -10.48 -3.31
N VAL A 251 13.18 -10.62 -3.04
CA VAL A 251 12.33 -11.68 -3.57
C VAL A 251 11.06 -11.03 -4.09
N PHE A 252 10.72 -11.38 -5.31
CA PHE A 252 9.50 -10.93 -5.95
C PHE A 252 8.73 -12.16 -6.46
N ILE A 253 7.55 -12.40 -5.91
CA ILE A 253 6.65 -13.46 -6.36
C ILE A 253 5.32 -12.79 -6.74
N PRO A 254 4.88 -12.92 -8.00
CA PRO A 254 3.61 -12.34 -8.43
C PRO A 254 2.43 -12.85 -7.61
N ALA A 255 1.47 -11.96 -7.33
CA ALA A 255 0.22 -12.31 -6.65
C ALA A 255 -0.52 -13.46 -7.37
N SER A 256 -0.49 -13.46 -8.71
CA SER A 256 -1.03 -14.54 -9.54
C SER A 256 -0.49 -15.95 -9.25
N ILE A 257 0.68 -16.04 -8.60
CA ILE A 257 1.26 -17.32 -8.15
C ILE A 257 0.90 -17.58 -6.69
N ILE A 258 0.90 -16.52 -5.86
CA ILE A 258 0.68 -16.66 -4.42
C ILE A 258 -0.79 -16.98 -4.11
N GLU A 259 -1.73 -16.27 -4.71
CA GLU A 259 -3.17 -16.41 -4.43
C GLU A 259 -3.70 -17.83 -4.67
N PRO A 260 -3.40 -18.50 -5.81
CA PRO A 260 -3.80 -19.88 -6.00
C PRO A 260 -3.13 -20.89 -5.06
N LEU A 261 -2.01 -20.53 -4.44
CA LEU A 261 -1.30 -21.37 -3.47
C LEU A 261 -1.85 -21.24 -2.05
N ILE A 262 -2.53 -20.13 -1.75
CA ILE A 262 -3.13 -19.85 -0.43
C ILE A 262 -4.60 -20.31 -0.40
N ALA A 263 -5.32 -20.25 -1.53
CA ALA A 263 -6.69 -20.71 -1.68
C ALA A 263 -6.81 -22.24 -1.67
#